data_d882ada0817ef1a1008a65e54deb21cd
#
_entry.id   d882ada0817ef1a1008a65e54deb21cd
#
_cell.length_a   1.000
_cell.length_b   1.000
_cell.length_c   1.000
_cell.angle_alpha   90.00
_cell.angle_beta   90.00
_cell.angle_gamma   90.00
#
_symmetry.space_group_name_H-M   'P 1'
#
loop_
_entity.id
_entity.type
_entity.pdbx_description
1 polymer ?
#
loop_
_entity_poly.entity_id
_entity_poly.type
_entity_poly.pdbx_seq_one_letter_code
_entity_poly.pdbx_strand_id
1 'polypeptide(L)'
;MRTSTKTPCNGSFEANSSRLMEFEEYMMRKIALFCSGGQGPDSPYTPEMTYVPKRAADWDACADDESNLSFYVRLPGALIVDSKNGKLYGRPENVRFVVIPENYSTDEIADLIASDRPDVAAAVTVPDIPYDWNQIRDAMIAEKLDARGIKTIAHKPDMAMAAFKKSVLNEMLLQNGFLVPRHYLVEGNLFFAKQDAGIRLNVYREYTEHILSGFHFPVVIKPDCAAGNSGLKIVSSLEEAMRVLSSGKAQVDMLVEELIHGETFGVEIYGVPENYSVTPPVKLYSTEDGVTDPVFGVKYGPVFDEKYETAALCREMRRLAELLKLRGAAEIDLVFSEGRWYIIEANLRYTFLSLVIAAMRGKSVFAPYVETATGNMPVFDQTTLNKVIDFNTGWLSYDRMKSLQKRYDFIAYISRFRLTISEMDEESYCEFVVTGKTKEELISHIDFLRENEDHLVENKTYQRIRQILS
;
A
#
# COMPACT_ATOMS: atom_id res chain seq x y z
N MET A 1 29.02 -31.84 -73.71
CA MET A 1 27.79 -31.08 -73.37
C MET A 1 27.17 -31.75 -72.17
N ARG A 2 27.33 -31.16 -70.97
CA ARG A 2 26.65 -31.58 -69.75
C ARG A 2 26.25 -30.32 -69.07
N THR A 3 24.97 -30.08 -68.99
CA THR A 3 24.32 -29.00 -68.24
C THR A 3 24.11 -29.45 -66.80
N SER A 4 24.68 -28.71 -65.88
CA SER A 4 24.52 -28.89 -64.43
C SER A 4 23.45 -27.92 -63.95
N THR A 5 22.36 -28.46 -63.48
CA THR A 5 21.31 -27.72 -62.74
C THR A 5 21.66 -27.60 -61.27
N LYS A 6 21.84 -26.39 -60.80
CA LYS A 6 21.95 -26.08 -59.37
C LYS A 6 20.54 -25.88 -58.73
N THR A 7 20.26 -26.67 -57.70
CA THR A 7 19.12 -26.50 -56.80
C THR A 7 19.45 -25.41 -55.74
N PRO A 8 18.56 -24.48 -55.39
CA PRO A 8 18.85 -23.55 -54.34
C PRO A 8 18.52 -24.17 -52.98
N CYS A 9 19.46 -24.05 -52.05
CA CYS A 9 19.23 -24.29 -50.63
C CYS A 9 18.41 -23.14 -50.01
N ASN A 10 17.13 -23.37 -49.80
CA ASN A 10 16.28 -22.56 -48.92
C ASN A 10 15.93 -23.40 -47.68
N GLY A 11 16.76 -23.36 -46.67
CA GLY A 11 16.52 -24.14 -45.45
C GLY A 11 17.24 -23.66 -44.17
N SER A 12 17.99 -22.55 -44.24
CA SER A 12 18.84 -22.16 -43.11
C SER A 12 18.50 -20.86 -42.40
N PHE A 13 17.52 -20.10 -42.86
CA PHE A 13 17.16 -18.81 -42.22
C PHE A 13 16.07 -18.93 -41.18
N GLU A 14 15.08 -19.80 -41.33
CA GLU A 14 14.00 -19.98 -40.35
C GLU A 14 14.45 -20.78 -39.13
N ALA A 15 15.33 -21.75 -39.29
CA ALA A 15 15.86 -22.54 -38.16
C ALA A 15 16.84 -21.75 -37.27
N ASN A 16 17.46 -20.69 -37.79
CA ASN A 16 18.33 -19.82 -36.98
C ASN A 16 17.56 -18.75 -36.22
N SER A 17 16.45 -18.23 -36.77
CA SER A 17 15.64 -17.24 -36.08
C SER A 17 14.86 -17.86 -34.90
N SER A 18 14.33 -19.07 -35.06
CA SER A 18 13.66 -19.78 -33.96
C SER A 18 14.64 -20.20 -32.85
N ARG A 19 15.85 -20.63 -33.19
CA ARG A 19 16.91 -20.93 -32.21
C ARG A 19 17.43 -19.67 -31.49
N LEU A 20 17.54 -18.56 -32.18
CA LEU A 20 17.92 -17.28 -31.56
C LEU A 20 16.80 -16.78 -30.62
N MET A 21 15.54 -16.86 -31.02
CA MET A 21 14.41 -16.51 -30.15
C MET A 21 14.32 -17.45 -28.94
N GLU A 22 14.48 -18.77 -29.09
CA GLU A 22 14.55 -19.72 -27.98
C GLU A 22 15.77 -19.46 -27.07
N PHE A 23 16.91 -19.00 -27.63
CA PHE A 23 18.11 -18.67 -26.85
C PHE A 23 17.99 -17.32 -26.12
N GLU A 24 17.35 -16.32 -26.71
CA GLU A 24 17.03 -15.05 -26.08
C GLU A 24 15.99 -15.25 -24.96
N GLU A 25 14.96 -16.07 -25.18
CA GLU A 25 13.96 -16.41 -24.15
C GLU A 25 14.57 -17.19 -22.97
N TYR A 26 15.65 -17.99 -23.23
CA TYR A 26 16.40 -18.70 -22.18
C TYR A 26 17.30 -17.78 -21.35
N MET A 27 17.69 -16.61 -21.88
CA MET A 27 18.52 -15.62 -21.17
C MET A 27 17.73 -14.58 -20.41
N MET A 28 16.41 -14.41 -20.66
CA MET A 28 15.57 -13.47 -19.96
C MET A 28 15.25 -13.97 -18.54
N ARG A 29 15.42 -13.09 -17.58
CA ARG A 29 15.08 -13.37 -16.18
C ARG A 29 13.57 -13.54 -16.01
N LYS A 30 13.12 -14.66 -15.49
CA LYS A 30 11.71 -14.93 -15.21
C LYS A 30 11.32 -14.39 -13.83
N ILE A 31 10.46 -13.40 -13.81
CA ILE A 31 9.97 -12.78 -12.57
C ILE A 31 8.49 -13.11 -12.43
N ALA A 32 8.13 -13.74 -11.31
CA ALA A 32 6.75 -13.93 -10.90
C ALA A 32 6.37 -12.86 -9.87
N LEU A 33 5.47 -11.98 -10.23
CA LEU A 33 4.81 -11.11 -9.24
C LEU A 33 3.51 -11.80 -8.82
N PHE A 34 3.12 -11.68 -7.54
CA PHE A 34 1.89 -12.33 -7.09
C PHE A 34 1.15 -11.52 -6.03
N CYS A 35 -0.18 -11.65 -6.05
CA CYS A 35 -1.09 -11.16 -5.06
C CYS A 35 -2.21 -12.20 -4.86
N SER A 36 -2.27 -12.81 -3.69
CA SER A 36 -3.34 -13.77 -3.36
C SER A 36 -4.62 -13.08 -2.93
N GLY A 37 -4.56 -11.78 -2.69
CA GLY A 37 -5.71 -10.96 -2.42
C GLY A 37 -6.66 -10.94 -3.60
N GLY A 38 -7.92 -11.07 -3.32
CA GLY A 38 -8.98 -11.01 -4.31
C GLY A 38 -10.21 -10.48 -3.65
N GLN A 39 -10.91 -9.65 -4.38
CA GLN A 39 -12.23 -9.22 -3.98
C GLN A 39 -13.19 -10.35 -4.32
N GLY A 40 -13.53 -11.18 -3.33
CA GLY A 40 -14.62 -12.11 -3.45
C GLY A 40 -15.96 -11.37 -3.58
N PRO A 41 -17.04 -12.06 -3.97
CA PRO A 41 -18.38 -11.46 -4.05
C PRO A 41 -18.86 -10.86 -2.73
N ASP A 42 -18.29 -11.30 -1.59
CA ASP A 42 -18.59 -10.81 -0.25
C ASP A 42 -17.59 -9.77 0.25
N SER A 43 -16.62 -9.36 -0.59
CA SER A 43 -15.69 -8.30 -0.24
C SER A 43 -16.38 -6.93 -0.28
N PRO A 44 -16.16 -6.04 0.68
CA PRO A 44 -16.61 -4.65 0.59
C PRO A 44 -15.95 -3.91 -0.60
N TYR A 45 -14.87 -4.45 -1.15
CA TYR A 45 -14.26 -3.94 -2.38
C TYR A 45 -14.90 -4.58 -3.61
N THR A 46 -15.91 -3.96 -4.19
CA THR A 46 -16.42 -4.35 -5.51
C THR A 46 -15.41 -4.00 -6.60
N PRO A 47 -15.46 -4.64 -7.80
CA PRO A 47 -14.61 -4.25 -8.93
C PRO A 47 -14.68 -2.77 -9.33
N GLU A 48 -15.70 -2.04 -8.86
CA GLU A 48 -15.86 -0.60 -9.08
C GLU A 48 -15.04 0.25 -8.10
N MET A 49 -14.54 -0.33 -7.01
CA MET A 49 -13.85 0.41 -5.94
C MET A 49 -12.43 0.83 -6.26
N THR A 50 -11.77 0.15 -7.18
CA THR A 50 -10.35 0.37 -7.50
C THR A 50 -10.14 0.55 -8.99
N TYR A 51 -11.01 1.33 -9.63
CA TYR A 51 -10.82 1.65 -11.03
C TYR A 51 -9.68 2.68 -11.19
N VAL A 52 -8.66 2.28 -11.93
CA VAL A 52 -7.54 3.15 -12.32
C VAL A 52 -7.43 3.10 -13.84
N PRO A 53 -7.76 4.18 -14.56
CA PRO A 53 -7.46 4.26 -15.99
C PRO A 53 -5.99 4.03 -16.27
N LYS A 54 -5.66 3.38 -17.39
CA LYS A 54 -4.30 3.03 -17.80
C LYS A 54 -3.58 1.98 -16.92
N ARG A 55 -4.31 1.19 -16.12
CA ARG A 55 -3.65 0.17 -15.28
C ARG A 55 -2.82 -0.82 -16.11
N ALA A 56 -3.34 -1.27 -17.25
CA ALA A 56 -2.61 -2.16 -18.16
C ALA A 56 -1.33 -1.51 -18.69
N ALA A 57 -1.41 -0.25 -19.15
CA ALA A 57 -0.26 0.50 -19.62
C ALA A 57 0.78 0.77 -18.51
N ASP A 58 0.33 0.95 -17.26
CA ASP A 58 1.21 1.10 -16.11
C ASP A 58 1.99 -0.19 -15.82
N TRP A 59 1.38 -1.36 -16.01
CA TRP A 59 2.07 -2.64 -15.97
C TRP A 59 3.07 -2.79 -17.11
N ASP A 60 2.67 -2.47 -18.35
CA ASP A 60 3.55 -2.56 -19.51
C ASP A 60 4.77 -1.63 -19.40
N ALA A 61 4.60 -0.48 -18.75
CA ALA A 61 5.69 0.47 -18.51
C ALA A 61 6.76 -0.03 -17.51
N CYS A 62 6.52 -1.11 -16.76
CA CYS A 62 7.53 -1.70 -15.89
C CYS A 62 8.20 -2.94 -16.48
N ALA A 63 7.70 -3.44 -17.61
CA ALA A 63 8.36 -4.51 -18.37
C ALA A 63 9.61 -3.95 -19.08
N ASP A 64 10.67 -4.72 -19.09
CA ASP A 64 11.91 -4.42 -19.80
C ASP A 64 12.28 -5.57 -20.74
N ASP A 65 13.28 -5.34 -21.61
CA ASP A 65 13.73 -6.33 -22.58
C ASP A 65 14.58 -7.45 -21.93
N GLU A 66 14.90 -7.35 -20.64
CA GLU A 66 15.74 -8.30 -19.91
C GLU A 66 14.92 -9.25 -19.02
N SER A 67 13.63 -8.95 -18.81
CA SER A 67 12.79 -9.68 -17.88
C SER A 67 11.48 -10.14 -18.50
N ASN A 68 11.15 -11.41 -18.25
CA ASN A 68 9.85 -11.99 -18.58
C ASN A 68 8.96 -11.91 -17.33
N LEU A 69 7.99 -10.99 -17.33
CA LEU A 69 7.11 -10.74 -16.19
C LEU A 69 5.85 -11.58 -16.29
N SER A 70 5.53 -12.30 -15.21
CA SER A 70 4.23 -12.93 -15.01
C SER A 70 3.60 -12.40 -13.73
N PHE A 71 2.31 -12.08 -13.75
CA PHE A 71 1.58 -11.68 -12.57
C PHE A 71 0.46 -12.66 -12.24
N TYR A 72 0.53 -13.24 -11.05
CA TYR A 72 -0.44 -14.18 -10.51
C TYR A 72 -1.37 -13.43 -9.58
N VAL A 73 -2.64 -13.39 -9.92
CA VAL A 73 -3.63 -12.60 -9.17
C VAL A 73 -4.97 -13.32 -9.10
N ARG A 74 -5.63 -13.24 -7.95
CA ARG A 74 -6.93 -13.90 -7.77
C ARG A 74 -8.04 -13.22 -8.58
N LEU A 75 -8.08 -11.88 -8.57
CA LEU A 75 -8.98 -11.08 -9.39
C LEU A 75 -8.18 -10.03 -10.17
N PRO A 76 -8.19 -10.09 -11.48
CA PRO A 76 -7.34 -9.23 -12.30
C PRO A 76 -7.77 -7.75 -12.33
N GLY A 77 -9.04 -7.44 -12.04
CA GLY A 77 -9.60 -6.12 -12.25
C GLY A 77 -8.94 -4.98 -11.49
N ALA A 78 -8.57 -5.21 -10.24
CA ALA A 78 -8.03 -4.15 -9.37
C ALA A 78 -6.58 -3.77 -9.69
N LEU A 79 -5.75 -4.76 -10.09
CA LEU A 79 -4.31 -4.58 -10.22
C LEU A 79 -3.76 -4.69 -11.64
N ILE A 80 -4.45 -5.36 -12.56
CA ILE A 80 -3.88 -5.65 -13.88
C ILE A 80 -4.62 -4.96 -15.01
N VAL A 81 -5.94 -4.97 -14.98
CA VAL A 81 -6.75 -4.52 -16.12
C VAL A 81 -7.65 -3.36 -15.71
N ASP A 82 -7.95 -2.52 -16.69
CA ASP A 82 -8.95 -1.48 -16.49
C ASP A 82 -10.33 -2.12 -16.34
N SER A 83 -11.13 -1.61 -15.44
CA SER A 83 -12.45 -2.12 -15.10
C SER A 83 -13.49 -0.97 -15.13
N LYS A 84 -14.65 -1.24 -15.68
CA LYS A 84 -15.81 -0.35 -15.69
C LYS A 84 -17.07 -1.18 -15.43
N ASN A 85 -17.83 -0.83 -14.37
CA ASN A 85 -19.08 -1.50 -14.03
C ASN A 85 -18.91 -3.04 -13.97
N GLY A 86 -17.84 -3.52 -13.32
CA GLY A 86 -17.52 -4.93 -13.24
C GLY A 86 -17.04 -5.60 -14.54
N LYS A 87 -16.92 -4.85 -15.64
CA LYS A 87 -16.36 -5.34 -16.90
C LYS A 87 -14.89 -4.95 -17.02
N LEU A 88 -14.08 -5.91 -17.43
CA LEU A 88 -12.65 -5.73 -17.66
C LEU A 88 -12.42 -5.23 -19.10
N TYR A 89 -11.58 -4.22 -19.28
CA TYR A 89 -11.30 -3.61 -20.57
C TYR A 89 -9.86 -3.78 -21.02
N GLY A 90 -8.91 -3.30 -20.35
CA GLY A 90 -7.51 -3.37 -20.77
C GLY A 90 -6.80 -4.62 -20.26
N ARG A 91 -5.82 -5.12 -21.02
CA ARG A 91 -4.85 -6.13 -20.56
C ARG A 91 -3.46 -5.63 -20.87
N PRO A 92 -2.47 -5.91 -20.00
CA PRO A 92 -1.07 -5.70 -20.34
C PRO A 92 -0.68 -6.52 -21.57
N GLU A 93 0.19 -5.97 -22.42
CA GLU A 93 0.72 -6.64 -23.61
C GLU A 93 2.06 -7.33 -23.29
N ASN A 94 2.88 -6.70 -22.44
CA ASN A 94 4.23 -7.13 -22.11
C ASN A 94 4.32 -7.90 -20.76
N VAL A 95 3.20 -8.09 -20.08
CA VAL A 95 3.11 -8.83 -18.83
C VAL A 95 2.09 -9.95 -18.97
N ARG A 96 2.52 -11.18 -18.79
CA ARG A 96 1.61 -12.33 -18.72
C ARG A 96 0.91 -12.33 -17.37
N PHE A 97 -0.42 -12.37 -17.34
CA PHE A 97 -1.10 -12.57 -16.08
C PHE A 97 -1.84 -13.91 -16.00
N VAL A 98 -1.84 -14.47 -14.80
CA VAL A 98 -2.43 -15.76 -14.49
C VAL A 98 -3.44 -15.57 -13.38
N VAL A 99 -4.69 -15.94 -13.62
CA VAL A 99 -5.75 -15.85 -12.61
C VAL A 99 -5.63 -17.03 -11.66
N ILE A 100 -5.46 -16.74 -10.36
CA ILE A 100 -5.45 -17.74 -9.30
C ILE A 100 -6.91 -18.17 -9.05
N PRO A 101 -7.25 -19.48 -9.10
CA PRO A 101 -8.59 -19.94 -8.76
C PRO A 101 -8.99 -19.59 -7.31
N GLU A 102 -10.25 -19.25 -7.10
CA GLU A 102 -10.75 -18.76 -5.79
C GLU A 102 -10.55 -19.77 -4.65
N ASN A 103 -10.68 -21.06 -4.94
CA ASN A 103 -10.58 -22.14 -3.97
C ASN A 103 -9.16 -22.62 -3.68
N TYR A 104 -8.13 -22.05 -4.32
CA TYR A 104 -6.74 -22.47 -4.11
C TYR A 104 -6.27 -22.11 -2.70
N SER A 105 -5.67 -23.09 -2.03
CA SER A 105 -4.89 -22.91 -0.80
C SER A 105 -3.56 -22.22 -1.09
N THR A 106 -2.86 -21.82 -0.05
CA THR A 106 -1.50 -21.25 -0.17
C THR A 106 -0.50 -22.21 -0.80
N ASP A 107 -0.67 -23.54 -0.61
CA ASP A 107 0.15 -24.57 -1.25
C ASP A 107 -0.13 -24.67 -2.76
N GLU A 108 -1.41 -24.71 -3.15
CA GLU A 108 -1.80 -24.79 -4.55
C GLU A 108 -1.40 -23.52 -5.31
N ILE A 109 -1.46 -22.34 -4.67
CA ILE A 109 -0.95 -21.10 -5.28
C ILE A 109 0.57 -21.18 -5.46
N ALA A 110 1.31 -21.66 -4.46
CA ALA A 110 2.75 -21.83 -4.56
C ALA A 110 3.12 -22.86 -5.66
N ASP A 111 2.37 -23.96 -5.80
CA ASP A 111 2.58 -24.94 -6.88
C ASP A 111 2.29 -24.33 -8.26
N LEU A 112 1.23 -23.52 -8.37
CA LEU A 112 0.90 -22.82 -9.61
C LEU A 112 2.05 -21.90 -10.06
N ILE A 113 2.59 -21.08 -9.15
CA ILE A 113 3.71 -20.18 -9.43
C ILE A 113 4.97 -20.97 -9.75
N ALA A 114 5.27 -22.01 -8.96
CA ALA A 114 6.45 -22.83 -9.11
C ALA A 114 6.47 -23.62 -10.43
N SER A 115 5.31 -23.95 -11.00
CA SER A 115 5.20 -24.66 -12.28
C SER A 115 5.86 -23.91 -13.44
N ASP A 116 5.92 -22.59 -13.39
CA ASP A 116 6.56 -21.72 -14.36
C ASP A 116 8.07 -21.57 -14.15
N ARG A 117 8.61 -22.08 -13.05
CA ARG A 117 10.03 -22.02 -12.67
C ARG A 117 10.59 -20.59 -12.74
N PRO A 118 10.03 -19.62 -12.01
CA PRO A 118 10.58 -18.27 -11.97
C PRO A 118 11.94 -18.25 -11.25
N ASP A 119 12.82 -17.35 -11.68
CA ASP A 119 14.09 -17.08 -11.00
C ASP A 119 13.87 -16.36 -9.66
N VAL A 120 12.81 -15.54 -9.60
CA VAL A 120 12.40 -14.83 -8.39
C VAL A 120 10.88 -14.64 -8.39
N ALA A 121 10.28 -14.75 -7.20
CA ALA A 121 8.88 -14.43 -6.96
C ALA A 121 8.77 -13.29 -5.95
N ALA A 122 8.01 -12.23 -6.27
CA ALA A 122 7.81 -11.08 -5.42
C ALA A 122 6.33 -10.82 -5.14
N ALA A 123 6.00 -10.56 -3.87
CA ALA A 123 4.64 -10.23 -3.48
C ALA A 123 4.31 -8.76 -3.81
N VAL A 124 3.17 -8.54 -4.44
CA VAL A 124 2.53 -7.23 -4.61
C VAL A 124 1.23 -7.25 -3.81
N THR A 125 1.39 -7.36 -2.51
CA THR A 125 0.26 -7.52 -1.58
C THR A 125 -0.60 -6.27 -1.56
N VAL A 126 -1.91 -6.43 -1.69
CA VAL A 126 -2.89 -5.34 -1.57
C VAL A 126 -3.60 -5.38 -0.22
N PRO A 127 -4.09 -4.23 0.26
CA PRO A 127 -4.86 -4.18 1.51
C PRO A 127 -6.13 -5.03 1.43
N ASP A 128 -6.57 -5.51 2.57
CA ASP A 128 -7.86 -6.15 2.78
C ASP A 128 -8.58 -5.49 3.96
N ILE A 129 -9.89 -5.41 3.93
CA ILE A 129 -10.70 -4.78 4.97
C ILE A 129 -11.78 -5.78 5.43
N PRO A 130 -12.08 -5.84 6.72
CA PRO A 130 -11.54 -5.04 7.84
C PRO A 130 -10.21 -5.57 8.40
N TYR A 131 -9.79 -6.76 7.99
CA TYR A 131 -8.57 -7.41 8.45
C TYR A 131 -7.60 -7.61 7.30
N ASP A 132 -6.37 -7.20 7.48
CA ASP A 132 -5.33 -7.24 6.44
C ASP A 132 -4.70 -8.64 6.27
N TRP A 133 -5.56 -9.63 5.97
CA TRP A 133 -5.16 -11.04 5.84
C TRP A 133 -4.18 -11.30 4.70
N ASN A 134 -4.21 -10.46 3.66
CA ASN A 134 -3.41 -10.69 2.46
C ASN A 134 -1.92 -10.66 2.75
N GLN A 135 -1.44 -9.76 3.62
CA GLN A 135 -0.02 -9.71 3.98
C GLN A 135 0.47 -11.01 4.61
N ILE A 136 -0.35 -11.65 5.44
CA ILE A 136 -0.01 -12.94 6.07
C ILE A 136 -0.08 -14.06 5.03
N ARG A 137 -1.12 -14.08 4.19
CA ARG A 137 -1.32 -15.11 3.17
C ARG A 137 -0.20 -15.09 2.13
N ASP A 138 0.15 -13.92 1.62
CA ASP A 138 1.24 -13.78 0.64
C ASP A 138 2.60 -14.16 1.25
N ALA A 139 2.83 -13.83 2.51
CA ALA A 139 4.01 -14.26 3.26
C ALA A 139 4.08 -15.80 3.38
N MET A 140 2.95 -16.47 3.65
CA MET A 140 2.89 -17.95 3.71
C MET A 140 3.13 -18.58 2.33
N ILE A 141 2.61 -17.97 1.25
CA ILE A 141 2.88 -18.44 -0.12
C ILE A 141 4.37 -18.32 -0.43
N ALA A 142 4.99 -17.19 -0.08
CA ALA A 142 6.42 -16.97 -0.27
C ALA A 142 7.28 -17.98 0.49
N GLU A 143 6.94 -18.31 1.73
CA GLU A 143 7.64 -19.35 2.50
C GLU A 143 7.58 -20.72 1.80
N LYS A 144 6.42 -21.05 1.23
CA LYS A 144 6.24 -22.30 0.47
C LYS A 144 7.00 -22.30 -0.87
N LEU A 145 7.15 -21.12 -1.51
CA LEU A 145 7.98 -20.96 -2.70
C LEU A 145 9.48 -21.10 -2.35
N ASP A 146 9.93 -20.49 -1.24
CA ASP A 146 11.31 -20.67 -0.74
C ASP A 146 11.62 -22.17 -0.48
N ALA A 147 10.66 -22.92 0.09
CA ALA A 147 10.80 -24.36 0.33
C ALA A 147 10.90 -25.18 -0.99
N ARG A 148 10.38 -24.63 -2.10
CA ARG A 148 10.51 -25.20 -3.46
C ARG A 148 11.77 -24.74 -4.19
N GLY A 149 12.65 -23.97 -3.51
CA GLY A 149 13.92 -23.46 -4.07
C GLY A 149 13.77 -22.21 -4.93
N ILE A 150 12.61 -21.56 -4.93
CA ILE A 150 12.37 -20.29 -5.64
C ILE A 150 12.73 -19.15 -4.70
N LYS A 151 13.65 -18.27 -5.13
CA LYS A 151 13.99 -17.05 -4.37
C LYS A 151 12.76 -16.16 -4.25
N THR A 152 12.44 -15.70 -3.03
CA THR A 152 11.28 -14.82 -2.81
C THR A 152 11.66 -13.43 -2.31
N ILE A 153 10.83 -12.45 -2.68
CA ILE A 153 10.83 -11.08 -2.15
C ILE A 153 9.44 -10.83 -1.58
N ALA A 154 9.26 -11.25 -0.36
CA ALA A 154 8.06 -11.08 0.43
C ALA A 154 8.41 -11.16 1.92
N HIS A 155 7.63 -10.51 2.75
CA HIS A 155 7.81 -10.57 4.21
C HIS A 155 7.70 -12.01 4.71
N LYS A 156 8.33 -12.29 5.85
CA LYS A 156 8.17 -13.59 6.49
C LYS A 156 6.86 -13.65 7.27
N PRO A 157 6.21 -14.83 7.41
CA PRO A 157 4.91 -14.97 8.08
C PRO A 157 4.90 -14.40 9.50
N ASP A 158 5.93 -14.64 10.29
CA ASP A 158 6.02 -14.14 11.65
C ASP A 158 6.06 -12.62 11.72
N MET A 159 6.76 -11.97 10.76
CA MET A 159 6.82 -10.52 10.68
C MET A 159 5.49 -9.94 10.18
N ALA A 160 4.87 -10.56 9.17
CA ALA A 160 3.55 -10.15 8.70
C ALA A 160 2.50 -10.22 9.82
N MET A 161 2.56 -11.28 10.65
CA MET A 161 1.70 -11.42 11.82
C MET A 161 2.01 -10.39 12.91
N ALA A 162 3.29 -10.09 13.15
CA ALA A 162 3.70 -9.07 14.12
C ALA A 162 3.21 -7.68 13.72
N ALA A 163 3.34 -7.32 12.43
CA ALA A 163 2.83 -6.04 11.91
C ALA A 163 1.29 -5.98 11.88
N PHE A 164 0.63 -7.11 11.67
CA PHE A 164 -0.83 -7.22 11.71
C PHE A 164 -1.41 -6.89 13.10
N LYS A 165 -0.66 -7.20 14.18
CA LYS A 165 -1.01 -6.85 15.56
C LYS A 165 -0.27 -5.58 15.98
N LYS A 166 -0.97 -4.46 15.98
CA LYS A 166 -0.40 -3.14 16.31
C LYS A 166 0.31 -3.12 17.67
N SER A 167 -0.28 -3.77 18.67
CA SER A 167 0.30 -3.88 20.02
C SER A 167 1.63 -4.64 20.02
N VAL A 168 1.73 -5.73 19.26
CA VAL A 168 2.96 -6.54 19.16
C VAL A 168 4.07 -5.74 18.46
N LEU A 169 3.71 -5.06 17.37
CA LEU A 169 4.65 -4.20 16.65
C LEU A 169 5.15 -3.06 17.55
N ASN A 170 4.24 -2.33 18.20
CA ASN A 170 4.57 -1.21 19.07
C ASN A 170 5.52 -1.64 20.21
N GLU A 171 5.25 -2.76 20.84
CA GLU A 171 6.13 -3.30 21.90
C GLU A 171 7.52 -3.66 21.36
N MET A 172 7.58 -4.31 20.19
CA MET A 172 8.86 -4.64 19.54
C MET A 172 9.65 -3.36 19.20
N LEU A 173 9.00 -2.34 18.69
CA LEU A 173 9.62 -1.05 18.35
C LEU A 173 10.14 -0.34 19.60
N LEU A 174 9.33 -0.27 20.64
CA LEU A 174 9.69 0.36 21.92
C LEU A 174 10.92 -0.30 22.55
N GLN A 175 10.95 -1.65 22.61
CA GLN A 175 12.08 -2.42 23.14
C GLN A 175 13.38 -2.19 22.35
N ASN A 176 13.29 -1.79 21.09
CA ASN A 176 14.44 -1.49 20.23
C ASN A 176 14.73 0.00 20.10
N GLY A 177 14.15 0.84 20.95
CA GLY A 177 14.46 2.25 21.07
C GLY A 177 13.87 3.14 19.98
N PHE A 178 12.82 2.69 19.29
CA PHE A 178 12.01 3.54 18.44
C PHE A 178 10.96 4.28 19.26
N LEU A 179 10.60 5.48 18.83
CA LEU A 179 9.52 6.22 19.44
C LEU A 179 8.19 5.76 18.87
N VAL A 180 7.32 5.31 19.75
CA VAL A 180 5.91 4.97 19.48
C VAL A 180 5.04 5.66 20.52
N PRO A 181 3.73 5.88 20.27
CA PRO A 181 2.83 6.36 21.30
C PRO A 181 2.85 5.45 22.53
N ARG A 182 2.73 6.03 23.71
CA ARG A 182 2.46 5.23 24.92
C ARG A 182 1.15 4.49 24.71
N HIS A 183 1.13 3.19 24.92
CA HIS A 183 -0.01 2.35 24.58
C HIS A 183 -0.33 1.31 25.66
N TYR A 184 -1.56 0.79 25.59
CA TYR A 184 -2.04 -0.31 26.42
C TYR A 184 -3.03 -1.17 25.64
N LEU A 185 -2.80 -2.49 25.62
CA LEU A 185 -3.71 -3.46 25.02
C LEU A 185 -4.80 -3.85 26.00
N VAL A 186 -6.05 -3.65 25.62
CA VAL A 186 -7.22 -4.13 26.34
C VAL A 186 -7.71 -5.42 25.69
N GLU A 187 -7.50 -6.54 26.38
CA GLU A 187 -7.94 -7.85 25.92
C GLU A 187 -9.47 -7.98 26.07
N GLY A 188 -10.18 -8.03 24.94
CA GLY A 188 -11.62 -8.01 24.91
C GLY A 188 -12.28 -9.17 25.67
N ASN A 189 -11.74 -10.39 25.55
CA ASN A 189 -12.23 -11.56 26.26
C ASN A 189 -12.14 -11.40 27.80
N LEU A 190 -11.11 -10.77 28.32
CA LEU A 190 -10.95 -10.49 29.75
C LEU A 190 -11.84 -9.30 30.19
N PHE A 191 -11.90 -8.25 29.38
CA PHE A 191 -12.67 -7.05 29.66
C PHE A 191 -14.18 -7.33 29.74
N PHE A 192 -14.68 -8.27 28.95
CA PHE A 192 -16.09 -8.70 28.91
C PHE A 192 -16.34 -10.01 29.64
N ALA A 193 -15.34 -10.58 30.32
CA ALA A 193 -15.52 -11.83 31.05
C ALA A 193 -16.61 -11.68 32.11
N LYS A 194 -17.55 -12.65 32.13
CA LYS A 194 -18.51 -12.79 33.22
C LYS A 194 -17.83 -13.50 34.36
N GLN A 195 -17.93 -12.91 35.54
CA GLN A 195 -17.44 -13.56 36.76
C GLN A 195 -18.47 -14.56 37.28
N ASP A 196 -17.97 -15.61 37.98
CA ASP A 196 -18.83 -16.62 38.61
C ASP A 196 -19.77 -16.00 39.64
N ALA A 197 -20.87 -16.72 39.91
CA ALA A 197 -21.90 -16.28 40.83
C ALA A 197 -21.31 -15.98 42.23
N GLY A 198 -21.27 -14.70 42.62
CA GLY A 198 -20.76 -14.23 43.90
C GLY A 198 -19.73 -13.12 43.80
N ILE A 199 -19.01 -12.98 42.69
CA ILE A 199 -18.10 -11.88 42.44
C ILE A 199 -18.72 -10.91 41.45
N ARG A 200 -19.09 -9.71 41.91
CA ARG A 200 -19.83 -8.73 41.07
C ARG A 200 -18.95 -7.80 40.24
N LEU A 201 -17.63 -7.81 40.49
CA LEU A 201 -16.70 -6.87 39.88
C LEU A 201 -15.76 -7.59 38.90
N ASN A 202 -15.67 -7.08 37.67
CA ASN A 202 -14.65 -7.52 36.75
C ASN A 202 -13.35 -6.76 37.07
N VAL A 203 -12.45 -7.43 37.82
CA VAL A 203 -11.19 -6.84 38.28
C VAL A 203 -10.29 -6.40 37.13
N TYR A 204 -10.36 -7.05 35.95
CA TYR A 204 -9.59 -6.61 34.78
C TYR A 204 -10.08 -5.24 34.27
N ARG A 205 -11.38 -4.96 34.34
CA ARG A 205 -11.92 -3.63 33.98
C ARG A 205 -11.45 -2.54 34.95
N GLU A 206 -11.45 -2.83 36.25
CA GLU A 206 -10.92 -1.90 37.27
C GLU A 206 -9.41 -1.69 37.07
N TYR A 207 -8.67 -2.75 36.74
CA TYR A 207 -7.26 -2.65 36.45
C TYR A 207 -7.03 -1.82 35.16
N THR A 208 -7.82 -2.02 34.10
CA THR A 208 -7.76 -1.22 32.88
C THR A 208 -8.00 0.26 33.18
N GLU A 209 -9.04 0.58 33.97
CA GLU A 209 -9.34 1.96 34.39
C GLU A 209 -8.17 2.55 35.18
N HIS A 210 -7.59 1.78 36.11
CA HIS A 210 -6.40 2.20 36.88
C HIS A 210 -5.21 2.50 35.94
N ILE A 211 -4.90 1.67 34.97
CA ILE A 211 -3.81 1.92 33.99
C ILE A 211 -4.08 3.17 33.17
N LEU A 212 -5.31 3.30 32.61
CA LEU A 212 -5.67 4.41 31.76
C LEU A 212 -5.76 5.74 32.52
N SER A 213 -5.98 5.72 33.84
CA SER A 213 -5.94 6.94 34.66
C SER A 213 -4.57 7.62 34.67
N GLY A 214 -3.50 6.90 34.31
CA GLY A 214 -2.15 7.44 34.17
C GLY A 214 -1.79 7.89 32.74
N PHE A 215 -2.73 7.86 31.79
CA PHE A 215 -2.53 8.32 30.41
C PHE A 215 -2.80 9.81 30.26
N HIS A 216 -2.13 10.46 29.31
CA HIS A 216 -2.42 11.82 28.90
C HIS A 216 -3.50 11.81 27.83
N PHE A 217 -4.63 12.45 28.14
CA PHE A 217 -5.73 12.59 27.19
C PHE A 217 -5.53 13.82 26.28
N PRO A 218 -5.99 13.81 25.01
CA PRO A 218 -6.80 12.76 24.39
C PRO A 218 -6.03 11.49 24.08
N VAL A 219 -6.75 10.35 23.98
CA VAL A 219 -6.19 9.07 23.55
C VAL A 219 -6.94 8.54 22.33
N VAL A 220 -6.25 7.73 21.53
CA VAL A 220 -6.81 6.98 20.41
C VAL A 220 -7.15 5.57 20.89
N ILE A 221 -8.38 5.11 20.61
CA ILE A 221 -8.83 3.74 20.85
C ILE A 221 -9.12 3.12 19.47
N LYS A 222 -8.46 2.03 19.16
CA LYS A 222 -8.60 1.33 17.87
C LYS A 222 -8.54 -0.19 18.05
N PRO A 223 -9.18 -1.00 17.18
CA PRO A 223 -8.96 -2.44 17.20
C PRO A 223 -7.48 -2.77 16.93
N ASP A 224 -6.95 -3.74 17.66
CA ASP A 224 -5.54 -4.16 17.52
C ASP A 224 -5.20 -4.69 16.12
N CYS A 225 -6.17 -5.32 15.45
CA CYS A 225 -6.00 -6.00 14.17
C CYS A 225 -6.88 -5.43 13.04
N ALA A 226 -7.15 -4.12 13.00
CA ALA A 226 -7.96 -3.52 11.93
C ALA A 226 -7.11 -2.71 10.95
N ALA A 227 -7.59 -2.61 9.70
CA ALA A 227 -7.03 -1.77 8.66
C ALA A 227 -7.96 -0.59 8.32
N GLY A 228 -7.41 0.47 7.71
CA GLY A 228 -8.18 1.58 7.15
C GLY A 228 -8.92 2.43 8.19
N ASN A 229 -8.35 2.66 9.36
CA ASN A 229 -8.95 3.42 10.47
C ASN A 229 -10.30 2.86 10.96
N SER A 230 -10.63 1.62 10.59
CA SER A 230 -11.90 0.98 10.98
C SER A 230 -12.01 0.86 12.50
N GLY A 231 -13.06 1.47 13.07
CA GLY A 231 -13.32 1.43 14.50
C GLY A 231 -12.45 2.35 15.37
N LEU A 232 -11.62 3.22 14.77
CA LEU A 232 -10.82 4.22 15.48
C LEU A 232 -11.73 5.27 16.15
N LYS A 233 -11.43 5.59 17.41
CA LYS A 233 -12.09 6.66 18.19
C LYS A 233 -11.03 7.48 18.90
N ILE A 234 -11.20 8.81 18.90
CA ILE A 234 -10.45 9.72 19.77
C ILE A 234 -11.35 10.08 20.93
N VAL A 235 -10.83 9.99 22.13
CA VAL A 235 -11.57 10.28 23.36
C VAL A 235 -10.77 11.20 24.26
N SER A 236 -11.48 12.15 24.90
CA SER A 236 -10.87 13.26 25.63
C SER A 236 -10.81 13.04 27.15
N SER A 237 -11.35 11.95 27.66
CA SER A 237 -11.36 11.65 29.09
C SER A 237 -11.37 10.15 29.38
N LEU A 238 -10.96 9.79 30.60
CA LEU A 238 -11.02 8.43 31.12
C LEU A 238 -12.45 7.86 31.09
N GLU A 239 -13.43 8.68 31.49
CA GLU A 239 -14.83 8.27 31.46
C GLU A 239 -15.30 7.91 30.05
N GLU A 240 -14.93 8.74 29.08
CA GLU A 240 -15.25 8.48 27.68
C GLU A 240 -14.54 7.24 27.16
N ALA A 241 -13.26 7.05 27.50
CA ALA A 241 -12.50 5.86 27.13
C ALA A 241 -13.16 4.58 27.65
N MET A 242 -13.52 4.55 28.92
CA MET A 242 -14.19 3.40 29.52
C MET A 242 -15.59 3.15 28.92
N ARG A 243 -16.31 4.19 28.49
CA ARG A 243 -17.58 4.09 27.77
C ARG A 243 -17.37 3.46 26.38
N VAL A 244 -16.40 3.94 25.63
CA VAL A 244 -16.07 3.40 24.31
C VAL A 244 -15.65 1.93 24.41
N LEU A 245 -14.73 1.58 25.31
CA LEU A 245 -14.30 0.20 25.55
C LEU A 245 -15.48 -0.69 25.94
N SER A 246 -16.39 -0.19 26.78
CA SER A 246 -17.58 -0.93 27.24
C SER A 246 -18.62 -1.14 26.14
N SER A 247 -18.59 -0.35 25.06
CA SER A 247 -19.47 -0.53 23.89
C SER A 247 -18.94 -1.54 22.87
N GLY A 248 -17.71 -2.03 23.06
CA GLY A 248 -17.05 -2.98 22.19
C GLY A 248 -17.61 -4.43 22.29
N LYS A 249 -16.88 -5.35 21.70
CA LYS A 249 -17.22 -6.79 21.66
C LYS A 249 -16.10 -7.60 22.32
N ALA A 250 -16.49 -8.67 23.02
CA ALA A 250 -15.54 -9.56 23.72
C ALA A 250 -14.50 -10.21 22.80
N GLN A 251 -14.78 -10.34 21.50
CA GLN A 251 -13.87 -10.95 20.53
C GLN A 251 -12.87 -9.99 19.93
N VAL A 252 -12.90 -8.71 20.30
CA VAL A 252 -12.06 -7.68 19.71
C VAL A 252 -11.16 -7.07 20.79
N ASP A 253 -9.87 -7.28 20.64
CA ASP A 253 -8.87 -6.60 21.44
C ASP A 253 -8.73 -5.14 20.97
N MET A 254 -8.63 -4.21 21.93
CA MET A 254 -8.54 -2.79 21.64
C MET A 254 -7.20 -2.24 22.11
N LEU A 255 -6.52 -1.53 21.21
CA LEU A 255 -5.31 -0.78 21.54
C LEU A 255 -5.70 0.65 21.92
N VAL A 256 -5.25 1.10 23.10
CA VAL A 256 -5.38 2.48 23.58
C VAL A 256 -4.01 3.14 23.47
N GLU A 257 -3.92 4.27 22.79
CA GLU A 257 -2.66 5.01 22.57
C GLU A 257 -2.83 6.48 22.95
N GLU A 258 -1.81 7.09 23.57
CA GLU A 258 -1.77 8.54 23.73
C GLU A 258 -1.72 9.21 22.35
N LEU A 259 -2.55 10.22 22.10
CA LEU A 259 -2.55 10.95 20.83
C LEU A 259 -1.28 11.80 20.74
N ILE A 260 -0.48 11.54 19.72
CA ILE A 260 0.70 12.39 19.42
C ILE A 260 0.24 13.55 18.54
N HIS A 261 0.24 14.76 19.11
CA HIS A 261 -0.05 15.98 18.35
C HIS A 261 1.16 16.36 17.48
N GLY A 262 0.98 16.41 16.16
CA GLY A 262 2.06 16.72 15.24
C GLY A 262 1.63 16.71 13.78
N GLU A 263 2.60 16.79 12.91
CA GLU A 263 2.40 16.69 11.46
C GLU A 263 2.52 15.23 11.04
N THR A 264 1.53 14.74 10.27
CA THR A 264 1.47 13.33 9.83
C THR A 264 2.17 13.14 8.51
N PHE A 265 2.89 12.01 8.39
CA PHE A 265 3.66 11.66 7.20
C PHE A 265 3.57 10.15 6.93
N GLY A 266 3.82 9.78 5.66
CA GLY A 266 4.09 8.43 5.26
C GLY A 266 5.44 8.34 4.55
N VAL A 267 6.11 7.22 4.71
CA VAL A 267 7.27 6.82 3.91
C VAL A 267 7.10 5.39 3.44
N GLU A 268 7.64 5.06 2.28
CA GLU A 268 7.73 3.66 1.85
C GLU A 268 9.18 3.17 1.91
N ILE A 269 9.33 1.91 2.26
CA ILE A 269 10.60 1.19 2.28
C ILE A 269 10.51 0.07 1.27
N TYR A 270 11.51 -0.06 0.41
CA TYR A 270 11.64 -1.15 -0.56
C TYR A 270 12.95 -1.88 -0.36
N GLY A 271 12.95 -3.19 -0.46
CA GLY A 271 14.20 -3.93 -0.45
C GLY A 271 14.16 -5.26 0.29
N VAL A 272 15.35 -5.69 0.65
CA VAL A 272 15.62 -6.92 1.41
C VAL A 272 16.72 -6.60 2.43
N PRO A 273 16.94 -7.45 3.46
CA PRO A 273 18.02 -7.24 4.42
C PRO A 273 19.35 -6.85 3.77
N GLU A 274 20.02 -5.87 4.36
CA GLU A 274 21.28 -5.25 3.91
C GLU A 274 21.15 -4.33 2.69
N ASN A 275 19.97 -4.28 2.03
CA ASN A 275 19.78 -3.43 0.84
C ASN A 275 18.37 -2.84 0.82
N TYR A 276 18.22 -1.67 1.43
CA TYR A 276 16.94 -0.95 1.52
C TYR A 276 17.00 0.43 0.90
N SER A 277 15.97 0.76 0.15
CA SER A 277 15.65 2.11 -0.31
C SER A 277 14.48 2.67 0.48
N VAL A 278 14.61 3.91 0.93
CA VAL A 278 13.58 4.63 1.69
C VAL A 278 13.17 5.86 0.90
N THR A 279 11.87 6.07 0.74
CA THR A 279 11.34 7.26 0.06
C THR A 279 11.54 8.52 0.90
N PRO A 280 11.60 9.71 0.29
CA PRO A 280 11.37 10.93 1.03
C PRO A 280 9.98 10.91 1.68
N PRO A 281 9.79 11.60 2.82
CA PRO A 281 8.48 11.66 3.44
C PRO A 281 7.46 12.39 2.57
N VAL A 282 6.24 11.88 2.61
CA VAL A 282 5.04 12.48 2.05
C VAL A 282 4.19 12.98 3.21
N LYS A 283 3.87 14.26 3.22
CA LYS A 283 3.04 14.87 4.25
C LYS A 283 1.57 14.50 3.99
N LEU A 284 0.88 14.11 5.04
CA LEU A 284 -0.53 13.77 5.02
C LEU A 284 -1.32 14.88 5.72
N TYR A 285 -2.44 15.30 5.14
CA TYR A 285 -3.33 16.19 5.85
C TYR A 285 -4.03 15.44 6.97
N SER A 286 -3.93 15.93 8.19
CA SER A 286 -4.73 15.48 9.33
C SER A 286 -5.76 16.53 9.70
N THR A 287 -6.88 16.09 10.27
CA THR A 287 -7.89 16.96 10.89
C THR A 287 -7.32 17.62 12.14
N GLU A 288 -8.04 18.59 12.73
CA GLU A 288 -7.65 19.22 13.99
C GLU A 288 -7.50 18.20 15.12
N ASP A 289 -8.24 17.10 15.05
CA ASP A 289 -8.13 15.97 15.98
C ASP A 289 -6.92 15.04 15.69
N GLY A 290 -6.11 15.33 14.67
CA GLY A 290 -4.90 14.57 14.35
C GLY A 290 -5.12 13.28 13.57
N VAL A 291 -6.32 13.05 13.03
CA VAL A 291 -6.65 11.86 12.23
C VAL A 291 -6.61 12.19 10.74
N THR A 292 -6.08 11.30 9.93
CA THR A 292 -6.20 11.38 8.48
C THR A 292 -7.64 11.10 8.05
N ASP A 293 -8.17 11.96 7.20
CA ASP A 293 -9.52 11.83 6.65
C ASP A 293 -9.44 11.04 5.32
N PRO A 294 -9.96 9.81 5.25
CA PRO A 294 -9.83 9.01 4.04
C PRO A 294 -10.61 9.56 2.83
N VAL A 295 -11.74 10.25 3.08
CA VAL A 295 -12.59 10.78 2.00
C VAL A 295 -12.10 12.12 1.47
N PHE A 296 -11.56 12.97 2.35
CA PHE A 296 -11.06 14.29 2.00
C PHE A 296 -9.56 14.43 2.27
N GLY A 297 -8.85 13.31 2.19
CA GLY A 297 -7.40 13.28 2.38
C GLY A 297 -6.68 14.14 1.35
N VAL A 298 -5.59 14.77 1.77
CA VAL A 298 -4.64 15.43 0.89
C VAL A 298 -3.25 14.94 1.27
N LYS A 299 -2.44 14.57 0.26
CA LYS A 299 -1.06 14.15 0.45
C LYS A 299 -0.14 15.04 -0.38
N TYR A 300 1.00 15.41 0.14
CA TYR A 300 1.98 16.24 -0.56
C TYR A 300 3.41 15.69 -0.38
N GLY A 301 4.13 15.57 -1.47
CA GLY A 301 5.54 15.15 -1.44
C GLY A 301 6.28 15.42 -2.74
N PRO A 302 7.59 15.17 -2.76
CA PRO A 302 8.45 14.85 -1.62
C PRO A 302 8.69 16.07 -0.72
N VAL A 303 8.85 15.83 0.59
CA VAL A 303 9.19 16.88 1.57
C VAL A 303 10.67 16.79 1.93
N PHE A 304 11.38 17.92 1.78
CA PHE A 304 12.82 18.04 2.05
C PHE A 304 13.16 19.25 2.95
N ASP A 305 12.19 19.73 3.73
CA ASP A 305 12.41 20.81 4.67
C ASP A 305 13.43 20.37 5.75
N GLU A 306 14.41 21.24 6.03
CA GLU A 306 15.50 20.97 6.98
C GLU A 306 14.98 20.64 8.39
N LYS A 307 13.85 21.23 8.81
CA LYS A 307 13.25 20.98 10.13
C LYS A 307 12.92 19.50 10.38
N TYR A 308 12.73 18.71 9.33
CA TYR A 308 12.40 17.29 9.44
C TYR A 308 13.61 16.37 9.44
N GLU A 309 14.81 16.90 9.22
CA GLU A 309 16.04 16.10 9.18
C GLU A 309 15.90 14.82 8.34
N THR A 310 15.38 14.96 7.12
CA THR A 310 14.98 13.82 6.25
C THR A 310 16.06 12.75 6.10
N ALA A 311 17.34 13.15 6.07
CA ALA A 311 18.45 12.20 6.01
C ALA A 311 18.58 11.35 7.29
N ALA A 312 18.28 11.92 8.47
CA ALA A 312 18.25 11.20 9.73
C ALA A 312 17.04 10.24 9.76
N LEU A 313 15.85 10.70 9.33
CA LEU A 313 14.69 9.88 9.17
C LEU A 313 14.97 8.66 8.27
N CYS A 314 15.55 8.86 7.09
CA CYS A 314 15.89 7.76 6.18
C CYS A 314 16.85 6.73 6.80
N ARG A 315 17.82 7.17 7.62
CA ARG A 315 18.70 6.24 8.35
C ARG A 315 17.92 5.43 9.39
N GLU A 316 17.04 6.10 10.12
CA GLU A 316 16.20 5.46 11.13
C GLU A 316 15.23 4.45 10.51
N MET A 317 14.65 4.77 9.36
CA MET A 317 13.77 3.85 8.62
C MET A 317 14.54 2.64 8.05
N ARG A 318 15.81 2.81 7.65
CA ARG A 318 16.65 1.64 7.30
C ARG A 318 16.95 0.78 8.52
N ARG A 319 17.22 1.38 9.70
CA ARG A 319 17.39 0.65 10.96
C ARG A 319 16.12 -0.12 11.33
N LEU A 320 14.94 0.49 11.12
CA LEU A 320 13.64 -0.18 11.27
C LEU A 320 13.52 -1.37 10.31
N ALA A 321 13.83 -1.16 9.03
CA ALA A 321 13.76 -2.21 8.02
C ALA A 321 14.66 -3.40 8.35
N GLU A 322 15.88 -3.16 8.85
CA GLU A 322 16.79 -4.21 9.32
C GLU A 322 16.25 -4.93 10.55
N LEU A 323 15.70 -4.21 11.54
CA LEU A 323 15.08 -4.82 12.72
C LEU A 323 13.94 -5.76 12.32
N LEU A 324 13.04 -5.28 11.46
CA LEU A 324 11.89 -6.03 10.99
C LEU A 324 12.24 -7.04 9.88
N LYS A 325 13.49 -7.06 9.41
CA LYS A 325 13.95 -7.90 8.28
C LYS A 325 12.98 -7.82 7.10
N LEU A 326 12.58 -6.60 6.74
CA LEU A 326 11.61 -6.37 5.69
C LEU A 326 12.08 -6.98 4.36
N ARG A 327 11.13 -7.45 3.56
CA ARG A 327 11.38 -8.05 2.24
C ARG A 327 10.26 -7.65 1.28
N GLY A 328 10.53 -6.72 0.38
CA GLY A 328 9.56 -6.13 -0.54
C GLY A 328 9.21 -4.71 -0.14
N ALA A 329 7.94 -4.35 -0.21
CA ALA A 329 7.44 -3.00 0.08
C ALA A 329 6.78 -2.94 1.46
N ALA A 330 7.01 -1.84 2.17
CA ALA A 330 6.32 -1.51 3.42
C ALA A 330 6.09 0.00 3.50
N GLU A 331 4.89 0.41 3.91
CA GLU A 331 4.61 1.80 4.29
C GLU A 331 4.72 1.95 5.80
N ILE A 332 5.30 3.07 6.24
CA ILE A 332 5.41 3.44 7.65
C ILE A 332 4.69 4.76 7.84
N ASP A 333 3.65 4.74 8.68
CA ASP A 333 2.93 5.91 9.12
C ASP A 333 3.67 6.58 10.27
N LEU A 334 3.88 7.89 10.16
CA LEU A 334 4.72 8.67 11.05
C LEU A 334 4.01 9.93 11.53
N VAL A 335 4.32 10.35 12.76
CA VAL A 335 4.02 11.69 13.26
C VAL A 335 5.32 12.39 13.64
N PHE A 336 5.50 13.61 13.12
CA PHE A 336 6.58 14.51 13.53
C PHE A 336 6.06 15.46 14.59
N SER A 337 6.60 15.36 15.78
CA SER A 337 6.20 16.15 16.95
C SER A 337 7.41 16.59 17.74
N GLU A 338 7.49 17.87 18.08
CA GLU A 338 8.57 18.43 18.92
C GLU A 338 10.00 18.05 18.46
N GLY A 339 10.23 18.06 17.14
CA GLY A 339 11.53 17.70 16.55
C GLY A 339 11.84 16.21 16.53
N ARG A 340 10.86 15.33 16.78
CA ARG A 340 11.04 13.89 16.84
C ARG A 340 10.02 13.15 15.97
N TRP A 341 10.43 12.00 15.46
CA TRP A 341 9.59 11.11 14.67
C TRP A 341 9.02 9.98 15.53
N TYR A 342 7.70 9.84 15.52
CA TYR A 342 6.98 8.73 16.14
C TYR A 342 6.46 7.80 15.05
N ILE A 343 6.65 6.49 15.23
CA ILE A 343 6.08 5.46 14.36
C ILE A 343 4.68 5.12 14.87
N ILE A 344 3.69 5.21 14.00
CA ILE A 344 2.28 4.96 14.34
C ILE A 344 1.83 3.59 13.87
N GLU A 345 2.26 3.18 12.66
CA GLU A 345 1.88 1.91 12.04
C GLU A 345 2.90 1.51 10.98
N ALA A 346 3.02 0.21 10.72
CA ALA A 346 3.74 -0.33 9.57
C ALA A 346 2.81 -1.25 8.76
N ASN A 347 2.59 -0.91 7.52
CA ASN A 347 1.77 -1.61 6.56
C ASN A 347 2.67 -2.40 5.61
N LEU A 348 2.77 -3.72 5.75
CA LEU A 348 3.70 -4.56 4.98
C LEU A 348 3.13 -4.92 3.59
N ARG A 349 2.72 -3.91 2.83
CA ARG A 349 2.01 -4.08 1.56
C ARG A 349 1.97 -2.81 0.73
N TYR A 350 1.44 -2.93 -0.48
CA TYR A 350 1.00 -1.81 -1.32
C TYR A 350 -0.02 -0.93 -0.60
N THR A 351 0.09 0.38 -0.76
CA THR A 351 -0.84 1.36 -0.19
C THR A 351 -1.18 2.45 -1.21
N PHE A 352 -2.08 3.35 -0.84
CA PHE A 352 -2.38 4.50 -1.70
C PHE A 352 -1.22 5.49 -1.78
N LEU A 353 -0.27 5.45 -0.86
CA LEU A 353 0.97 6.23 -0.94
C LEU A 353 1.81 5.82 -2.16
N SER A 354 1.73 4.55 -2.58
CA SER A 354 2.48 4.02 -3.73
C SER A 354 2.19 4.78 -5.03
N LEU A 355 0.97 5.29 -5.23
CA LEU A 355 0.64 6.12 -6.39
C LEU A 355 1.34 7.48 -6.35
N VAL A 356 1.43 8.10 -5.17
CA VAL A 356 2.16 9.35 -4.96
C VAL A 356 3.65 9.14 -5.24
N ILE A 357 4.24 8.04 -4.71
CA ILE A 357 5.64 7.68 -4.93
C ILE A 357 5.93 7.42 -6.42
N ALA A 358 5.05 6.71 -7.12
CA ALA A 358 5.17 6.49 -8.55
C ALA A 358 5.16 7.80 -9.34
N ALA A 359 4.22 8.69 -9.03
CA ALA A 359 4.12 10.02 -9.64
C ALA A 359 5.34 10.90 -9.34
N MET A 360 5.89 10.86 -8.12
CA MET A 360 7.14 11.55 -7.78
C MET A 360 8.28 11.08 -8.67
N ARG A 361 8.40 9.79 -8.93
CA ARG A 361 9.44 9.20 -9.79
C ARG A 361 9.15 9.38 -11.28
N GLY A 362 7.90 9.63 -11.66
CA GLY A 362 7.45 9.56 -13.06
C GLY A 362 7.60 8.16 -13.67
N LYS A 363 7.44 7.12 -12.85
CA LYS A 363 7.55 5.71 -13.23
C LYS A 363 6.27 4.95 -12.87
N SER A 364 6.13 3.74 -13.41
CA SER A 364 5.05 2.82 -13.04
C SER A 364 4.99 2.58 -11.52
N VAL A 365 3.79 2.46 -10.98
CA VAL A 365 3.59 2.09 -9.56
C VAL A 365 4.13 0.70 -9.23
N PHE A 366 4.28 -0.16 -10.22
CA PHE A 366 4.85 -1.50 -10.07
C PHE A 366 6.37 -1.55 -10.26
N ALA A 367 6.98 -0.49 -10.78
CA ALA A 367 8.42 -0.44 -11.01
C ALA A 367 9.26 -0.75 -9.76
N PRO A 368 8.94 -0.27 -8.54
CA PRO A 368 9.73 -0.61 -7.35
C PRO A 368 9.76 -2.10 -7.03
N TYR A 369 8.69 -2.84 -7.33
CA TYR A 369 8.63 -4.29 -7.12
C TYR A 369 9.52 -5.05 -8.11
N VAL A 370 9.49 -4.65 -9.39
CA VAL A 370 10.35 -5.23 -10.43
C VAL A 370 11.81 -4.86 -10.17
N GLU A 371 12.11 -3.60 -9.87
CA GLU A 371 13.46 -3.14 -9.50
C GLU A 371 14.01 -3.96 -8.32
N THR A 372 13.24 -4.14 -7.25
CA THR A 372 13.65 -4.95 -6.10
C THR A 372 13.84 -6.43 -6.49
N ALA A 373 12.96 -6.98 -7.32
CA ALA A 373 13.05 -8.35 -7.79
C ALA A 373 14.30 -8.60 -8.66
N THR A 374 14.72 -7.61 -9.43
CA THR A 374 15.95 -7.68 -10.23
C THR A 374 17.22 -7.39 -9.44
N GLY A 375 17.09 -6.89 -8.19
CA GLY A 375 18.21 -6.49 -7.34
C GLY A 375 18.62 -5.03 -7.52
N ASN A 376 17.89 -4.29 -8.34
CA ASN A 376 18.06 -2.84 -8.53
C ASN A 376 17.16 -2.13 -7.53
N MET A 377 17.74 -1.37 -6.58
CA MET A 377 16.90 -0.66 -5.61
C MET A 377 16.29 0.60 -6.23
N PRO A 378 15.02 0.92 -5.90
CA PRO A 378 14.42 2.19 -6.29
C PRO A 378 15.25 3.37 -5.82
N VAL A 379 15.52 4.33 -6.73
CA VAL A 379 16.30 5.55 -6.42
C VAL A 379 15.35 6.73 -6.26
N PHE A 380 15.59 7.54 -5.22
CA PHE A 380 14.84 8.74 -4.87
C PHE A 380 15.79 9.96 -4.80
N ASP A 381 16.25 10.41 -5.98
CA ASP A 381 17.11 11.58 -6.10
C ASP A 381 16.27 12.86 -6.10
N GLN A 382 16.50 13.71 -5.11
CA GLN A 382 15.78 14.98 -4.92
C GLN A 382 15.74 15.84 -6.20
N THR A 383 16.78 15.80 -7.02
CA THR A 383 16.91 16.63 -8.22
C THR A 383 16.04 16.17 -9.38
N THR A 384 15.58 14.92 -9.36
CA THR A 384 14.81 14.30 -10.44
C THR A 384 13.34 14.08 -10.10
N LEU A 385 12.99 14.12 -8.81
CA LEU A 385 11.63 13.88 -8.36
C LEU A 385 10.68 15.04 -8.69
N ASN A 386 9.48 14.69 -9.17
CA ASN A 386 8.38 15.65 -9.31
C ASN A 386 7.84 16.02 -7.94
N LYS A 387 7.27 17.22 -7.80
CA LYS A 387 6.35 17.58 -6.73
C LYS A 387 4.99 17.01 -7.03
N VAL A 388 4.35 16.45 -6.02
CA VAL A 388 3.07 15.74 -6.17
C VAL A 388 2.10 16.21 -5.11
N ILE A 389 0.87 16.44 -5.52
CA ILE A 389 -0.29 16.57 -4.64
C ILE A 389 -1.27 15.46 -4.99
N ASP A 390 -1.77 14.81 -3.99
CA ASP A 390 -2.86 13.85 -4.06
C ASP A 390 -4.04 14.44 -3.29
N PHE A 391 -5.22 14.41 -3.88
CA PHE A 391 -6.44 14.90 -3.25
C PHE A 391 -7.67 14.11 -3.69
N ASN A 392 -8.67 14.06 -2.84
CA ASN A 392 -9.93 13.40 -3.11
C ASN A 392 -10.99 14.42 -3.55
N THR A 393 -11.87 13.95 -4.44
CA THR A 393 -13.04 14.68 -4.95
C THR A 393 -14.25 13.75 -5.00
N GLY A 394 -15.43 14.31 -5.30
CA GLY A 394 -16.65 13.54 -5.47
C GLY A 394 -16.56 12.47 -6.58
N TRP A 395 -17.57 11.63 -6.64
CA TRP A 395 -17.65 10.52 -7.60
C TRP A 395 -17.72 11.00 -9.05
N LEU A 396 -16.79 10.57 -9.89
CA LEU A 396 -16.75 10.87 -11.31
C LEU A 396 -17.10 9.63 -12.15
N SER A 397 -17.71 9.87 -13.31
CA SER A 397 -17.91 8.82 -14.29
C SER A 397 -16.58 8.37 -14.90
N TYR A 398 -16.53 7.12 -15.35
CA TYR A 398 -15.40 6.57 -16.08
C TYR A 398 -14.96 7.45 -17.26
N ASP A 399 -15.93 7.88 -18.09
CA ASP A 399 -15.63 8.67 -19.27
C ASP A 399 -15.07 10.05 -18.91
N ARG A 400 -15.53 10.65 -17.80
CA ARG A 400 -14.96 11.89 -17.27
C ARG A 400 -13.52 11.71 -16.82
N MET A 401 -13.24 10.67 -16.02
CA MET A 401 -11.88 10.37 -15.55
C MET A 401 -10.92 10.15 -16.72
N LYS A 402 -11.33 9.34 -17.71
CA LYS A 402 -10.53 9.05 -18.90
C LYS A 402 -10.30 10.32 -19.76
N SER A 403 -11.32 11.19 -19.88
CA SER A 403 -11.18 12.46 -20.57
C SER A 403 -10.20 13.39 -19.89
N LEU A 404 -10.28 13.55 -18.57
CA LEU A 404 -9.36 14.38 -17.77
C LEU A 404 -7.93 13.89 -17.90
N GLN A 405 -7.69 12.59 -17.74
CA GLN A 405 -6.36 12.00 -17.82
C GLN A 405 -5.75 12.06 -19.23
N LYS A 406 -6.58 12.08 -20.28
CA LYS A 406 -6.13 12.29 -21.65
C LYS A 406 -5.81 13.76 -21.95
N ARG A 407 -6.53 14.69 -21.31
CA ARG A 407 -6.43 16.12 -21.56
C ARG A 407 -5.26 16.77 -20.85
N TYR A 408 -4.94 16.28 -19.65
CA TYR A 408 -3.96 16.91 -18.75
C TYR A 408 -2.83 15.95 -18.40
N ASP A 409 -1.65 16.15 -18.99
CA ASP A 409 -0.48 15.31 -18.77
C ASP A 409 0.07 15.37 -17.34
N PHE A 410 -0.24 16.46 -16.62
CA PHE A 410 0.13 16.63 -15.22
C PHE A 410 -0.76 15.83 -14.25
N ILE A 411 -1.87 15.21 -14.70
CA ILE A 411 -2.63 14.24 -13.92
C ILE A 411 -1.99 12.87 -14.11
N ALA A 412 -1.20 12.44 -13.14
CA ALA A 412 -0.49 11.17 -13.19
C ALA A 412 -1.45 9.99 -13.02
N TYR A 413 -2.30 10.02 -11.99
CA TYR A 413 -3.25 8.96 -11.66
C TYR A 413 -4.62 9.53 -11.30
N ILE A 414 -5.66 8.77 -11.63
CA ILE A 414 -7.03 8.94 -11.13
C ILE A 414 -7.49 7.56 -10.67
N SER A 415 -7.88 7.45 -9.41
CA SER A 415 -8.47 6.24 -8.85
C SER A 415 -9.90 6.51 -8.40
N ARG A 416 -10.75 5.48 -8.40
CA ARG A 416 -12.14 5.60 -7.98
C ARG A 416 -12.43 4.54 -6.91
N PHE A 417 -12.98 4.97 -5.80
CA PHE A 417 -13.25 4.13 -4.63
C PHE A 417 -14.71 4.21 -4.22
N ARG A 418 -15.24 3.06 -3.85
CA ARG A 418 -16.52 2.93 -3.17
C ARG A 418 -16.29 2.07 -1.94
N LEU A 419 -16.37 2.67 -0.76
CA LEU A 419 -16.22 2.01 0.52
C LEU A 419 -17.60 1.77 1.11
N THR A 420 -17.95 0.51 1.37
CA THR A 420 -19.11 0.17 2.16
C THR A 420 -18.65 0.05 3.62
N ILE A 421 -18.81 1.12 4.40
CA ILE A 421 -18.37 1.18 5.79
C ILE A 421 -19.35 0.45 6.71
N SER A 422 -20.64 0.47 6.35
CA SER A 422 -21.70 -0.27 7.02
C SER A 422 -22.86 -0.52 6.04
N GLU A 423 -23.86 -1.30 6.43
CA GLU A 423 -25.06 -1.53 5.61
C GLU A 423 -25.80 -0.23 5.21
N MET A 424 -25.48 0.90 5.84
CA MET A 424 -26.15 2.19 5.63
C MET A 424 -25.23 3.32 5.18
N ASP A 425 -23.89 3.15 5.22
CA ASP A 425 -22.93 4.20 4.88
C ASP A 425 -22.02 3.74 3.74
N GLU A 426 -22.29 4.27 2.56
CA GLU A 426 -21.49 4.08 1.37
C GLU A 426 -20.75 5.40 1.07
N GLU A 427 -19.43 5.38 1.18
CA GLU A 427 -18.59 6.50 0.76
C GLU A 427 -18.00 6.22 -0.62
N SER A 428 -18.23 7.13 -1.55
CA SER A 428 -17.74 7.04 -2.92
C SER A 428 -17.00 8.31 -3.28
N TYR A 429 -15.74 8.16 -3.72
CA TYR A 429 -14.90 9.29 -4.11
C TYR A 429 -13.91 8.90 -5.22
N CYS A 430 -13.32 9.93 -5.82
CA CYS A 430 -12.18 9.79 -6.71
C CYS A 430 -10.95 10.45 -6.10
N GLU A 431 -9.81 9.80 -6.24
CA GLU A 431 -8.49 10.28 -5.86
C GLU A 431 -7.72 10.74 -7.08
N PHE A 432 -7.12 11.90 -7.00
CA PHE A 432 -6.34 12.53 -8.07
C PHE A 432 -4.90 12.76 -7.62
N VAL A 433 -3.97 12.26 -8.42
CA VAL A 433 -2.54 12.48 -8.22
C VAL A 433 -2.04 13.43 -9.30
N VAL A 434 -1.69 14.64 -8.91
CA VAL A 434 -1.26 15.74 -9.79
C VAL A 434 0.21 16.04 -9.57
N THR A 435 0.95 16.28 -10.66
CA THR A 435 2.40 16.50 -10.62
C THR A 435 2.79 17.90 -11.10
N GLY A 436 3.94 18.38 -10.68
CA GLY A 436 4.65 19.56 -11.18
C GLY A 436 6.15 19.39 -10.94
N LYS A 437 6.99 20.10 -11.70
CA LYS A 437 8.44 20.09 -11.48
C LYS A 437 8.85 20.88 -10.25
N THR A 438 8.09 21.95 -9.96
CA THR A 438 8.27 22.79 -8.78
C THR A 438 6.96 22.90 -8.01
N LYS A 439 7.03 23.43 -6.78
CA LYS A 439 5.86 23.71 -5.96
C LYS A 439 4.94 24.74 -6.61
N GLU A 440 5.50 25.75 -7.26
CA GLU A 440 4.77 26.82 -7.96
C GLU A 440 4.02 26.29 -9.18
N GLU A 441 4.65 25.41 -9.96
CA GLU A 441 4.03 24.74 -11.08
C GLU A 441 2.88 23.84 -10.62
N LEU A 442 3.09 23.06 -9.56
CA LEU A 442 2.07 22.23 -8.95
C LEU A 442 0.85 23.04 -8.50
N ILE A 443 1.07 24.18 -7.84
CA ILE A 443 0.01 25.10 -7.43
C ILE A 443 -0.74 25.63 -8.66
N SER A 444 0.00 26.04 -9.71
CA SER A 444 -0.61 26.52 -10.97
C SER A 444 -1.52 25.45 -11.62
N HIS A 445 -1.11 24.18 -11.59
CA HIS A 445 -1.95 23.09 -12.09
C HIS A 445 -3.24 22.90 -11.27
N ILE A 446 -3.16 23.01 -9.95
CA ILE A 446 -4.34 22.92 -9.07
C ILE A 446 -5.28 24.11 -9.28
N ASP A 447 -4.75 25.32 -9.36
CA ASP A 447 -5.55 26.53 -9.64
C ASP A 447 -6.23 26.42 -11.00
N PHE A 448 -5.52 25.94 -12.02
CA PHE A 448 -6.06 25.68 -13.34
C PHE A 448 -7.22 24.67 -13.34
N LEU A 449 -7.06 23.53 -12.65
CA LEU A 449 -8.11 22.51 -12.52
C LEU A 449 -9.34 23.08 -11.81
N ARG A 450 -9.14 23.89 -10.78
CA ARG A 450 -10.24 24.54 -10.05
C ARG A 450 -11.04 25.51 -10.90
N GLU A 451 -10.36 26.26 -11.78
CA GLU A 451 -10.98 27.28 -12.63
C GLU A 451 -11.67 26.70 -13.89
N ASN A 452 -11.14 25.58 -14.40
CA ASN A 452 -11.53 25.07 -15.73
C ASN A 452 -12.30 23.74 -15.68
N GLU A 453 -12.35 23.06 -14.53
CA GLU A 453 -13.02 21.77 -14.37
C GLU A 453 -14.04 21.84 -13.24
N ASP A 454 -15.33 21.88 -13.60
CA ASP A 454 -16.43 22.01 -12.66
C ASP A 454 -16.39 20.93 -11.57
N HIS A 455 -16.47 21.35 -10.31
CA HIS A 455 -16.55 20.50 -9.11
C HIS A 455 -15.39 19.54 -8.91
N LEU A 456 -14.27 19.72 -9.60
CA LEU A 456 -13.12 18.82 -9.44
C LEU A 456 -12.31 19.16 -8.20
N VAL A 457 -12.07 20.44 -7.94
CA VAL A 457 -11.35 20.92 -6.74
C VAL A 457 -12.28 21.81 -5.93
N GLU A 458 -12.98 21.21 -4.98
CA GLU A 458 -13.92 21.93 -4.11
C GLU A 458 -13.20 22.89 -3.16
N ASN A 459 -13.92 23.89 -2.66
CA ASN A 459 -13.36 24.92 -1.79
C ASN A 459 -12.66 24.32 -0.54
N LYS A 460 -13.26 23.33 0.11
CA LYS A 460 -12.69 22.66 1.29
C LYS A 460 -11.39 21.94 0.94
N THR A 461 -11.39 21.15 -0.14
CA THR A 461 -10.20 20.47 -0.67
C THR A 461 -9.10 21.46 -1.03
N TYR A 462 -9.45 22.55 -1.74
CA TYR A 462 -8.49 23.59 -2.09
C TYR A 462 -7.85 24.26 -0.86
N GLN A 463 -8.63 24.56 0.18
CA GLN A 463 -8.08 25.11 1.42
C GLN A 463 -7.10 24.14 2.10
N ARG A 464 -7.42 22.85 2.15
CA ARG A 464 -6.54 21.80 2.66
C ARG A 464 -5.25 21.68 1.84
N ILE A 465 -5.35 21.72 0.52
CA ILE A 465 -4.19 21.75 -0.38
C ILE A 465 -3.30 22.96 -0.07
N ARG A 466 -3.87 24.14 0.06
CA ARG A 466 -3.10 25.36 0.40
C ARG A 466 -2.45 25.26 1.78
N GLN A 467 -3.13 24.66 2.75
CA GLN A 467 -2.60 24.46 4.10
C GLN A 467 -1.44 23.46 4.11
N ILE A 468 -1.53 22.33 3.42
CA ILE A 468 -0.45 21.33 3.39
C ILE A 468 0.79 21.83 2.66
N LEU A 469 0.59 22.77 1.71
CA LEU A 469 1.65 23.42 0.95
C LEU A 469 2.28 24.62 1.67
N SER A 470 1.65 25.18 2.70
CA SER A 470 2.22 26.26 3.50
C SER A 470 3.38 25.75 4.38
#